data_b46571c5d87a33b9a22f3ab71b1534f9
#
_entry.id   b46571c5d87a33b9a22f3ab71b1534f9
#
_cell.length_a   1.000
_cell.length_b   1.000
_cell.length_c   1.000
_cell.angle_alpha   90.00
_cell.angle_beta   90.00
_cell.angle_gamma   90.00
#
_symmetry.space_group_name_H-M   'P 1'
#
loop_
_entity.id
_entity.type
_entity.pdbx_description
1 polymer ?
#
loop_
_entity_poly.entity_id
_entity_poly.type
_entity_poly.pdbx_seq_one_letter_code
_entity_poly.pdbx_strand_id
1 'polypeptide(L)'
;MMISKRMKLAVIAFLIVFFLLLLRLAEIQLFFTESFSKKKINLIQESVKQRTEEVLISDGRGSFLDRNGRALTGQSEPAVVLFPFLLTQDWPIKKVADILGMSEDDLRQTLSKAKKPVILQQKKIKTLSKQSITKINSLKYPGIYGVYMENEDKPSLASHTIGSTNQDPALLRKKYPDKENLPITTEIGTTGLERTFDEFLLPEQDTKLLYHVDGKGNPLFGMDVKYTAEANTFYPLQVKTTIDQSIQKAMEEVLDEQGLKKGGSVLLDIENSSVLGIVSKPNADVSRQNTLQNYMLTPIYPGSVFKTVIAAAAIENNTVKPSQTFNCNLNLYGEPGDDKGTLSFDESFAQSCNYTFTSLAEQLMKKDSSVIEDMSEKLALTDRAGWEGKLYHETDFRQLYNEKSGVIWGDEKDKSVKKAIAQTAIGQKNVKVTPLEVANMMATIARGGEKRQVKIAEQIEYKNGTTLVTFKDQKLKGETIDKYTSQQLQKMLRRVVESPSGTGRRFQDLPYTVAGKSGTAQTGKLSKEKETLYEKWFAGYFPADKPKYALVVLHMDTPGDKALTNSVFYDIVKKVHEIEINQK
;
A
#
# COMPACT_ATOMS: atom_id res chain seq x y z
N MET A 1 33.92 -54.87 60.49
CA MET A 1 34.25 -53.50 60.90
C MET A 1 34.43 -52.53 59.69
N MET A 2 35.02 -52.95 58.60
CA MET A 2 35.22 -52.10 57.39
C MET A 2 33.94 -51.73 56.68
N ILE A 3 32.92 -52.59 56.55
CA ILE A 3 31.64 -52.36 55.92
C ILE A 3 30.86 -51.23 56.64
N SER A 4 30.87 -51.19 57.95
CA SER A 4 30.22 -50.18 58.79
C SER A 4 30.81 -48.76 58.57
N LYS A 5 32.14 -48.65 58.39
CA LYS A 5 32.81 -47.37 58.14
C LYS A 5 32.49 -46.85 56.73
N ARG A 6 32.47 -47.71 55.74
CA ARG A 6 32.09 -47.34 54.35
C ARG A 6 30.63 -46.92 54.27
N MET A 7 29.71 -47.58 54.97
CA MET A 7 28.32 -47.24 55.05
C MET A 7 28.07 -45.86 55.69
N LYS A 8 28.81 -45.58 56.83
CA LYS A 8 28.76 -44.24 57.45
C LYS A 8 29.28 -43.15 56.55
N LEU A 9 30.37 -43.39 55.82
CA LEU A 9 30.92 -42.44 54.83
C LEU A 9 29.95 -42.20 53.68
N ALA A 10 29.26 -43.22 53.16
CA ALA A 10 28.25 -43.11 52.13
C ALA A 10 27.02 -42.28 52.57
N VAL A 11 26.57 -42.51 53.85
CA VAL A 11 25.48 -41.72 54.43
C VAL A 11 25.85 -40.24 54.57
N ILE A 12 27.08 -39.96 55.06
CA ILE A 12 27.59 -38.59 55.22
C ILE A 12 27.68 -37.90 53.83
N ALA A 13 28.23 -38.60 52.84
CA ALA A 13 28.29 -38.06 51.43
C ALA A 13 26.90 -37.76 50.88
N PHE A 14 25.92 -38.65 51.09
CA PHE A 14 24.54 -38.45 50.71
C PHE A 14 23.91 -37.23 51.41
N LEU A 15 24.12 -37.07 52.72
CA LEU A 15 23.61 -35.92 53.49
C LEU A 15 24.24 -34.59 52.99
N ILE A 16 25.54 -34.60 52.67
CA ILE A 16 26.20 -33.40 52.08
C ILE A 16 25.62 -33.05 50.76
N VAL A 17 25.45 -34.03 49.84
CA VAL A 17 24.82 -33.79 48.52
C VAL A 17 23.38 -33.28 48.68
N PHE A 18 22.60 -33.89 49.56
CA PHE A 18 21.24 -33.45 49.84
C PHE A 18 21.19 -32.03 50.43
N PHE A 19 22.08 -31.68 51.33
CA PHE A 19 22.19 -30.33 51.87
C PHE A 19 22.57 -29.31 50.80
N LEU A 20 23.51 -29.63 49.90
CA LEU A 20 23.87 -28.78 48.77
C LEU A 20 22.68 -28.59 47.81
N LEU A 21 21.87 -29.60 47.55
CA LEU A 21 20.65 -29.49 46.74
C LEU A 21 19.60 -28.59 47.41
N LEU A 22 19.44 -28.70 48.75
CA LEU A 22 18.54 -27.81 49.50
C LEU A 22 19.02 -26.36 49.47
N LEU A 23 20.33 -26.12 49.62
CA LEU A 23 20.89 -24.78 49.50
C LEU A 23 20.65 -24.20 48.09
N ARG A 24 20.87 -25.00 47.06
CA ARG A 24 20.61 -24.58 45.69
C ARG A 24 19.14 -24.30 45.44
N LEU A 25 18.26 -25.10 45.99
CA LEU A 25 16.81 -24.87 45.88
C LEU A 25 16.40 -23.59 46.62
N ALA A 26 16.95 -23.35 47.82
CA ALA A 26 16.70 -22.10 48.55
C ALA A 26 17.23 -20.87 47.80
N GLU A 27 18.41 -20.97 47.21
CA GLU A 27 18.99 -19.92 46.38
C GLU A 27 18.06 -19.57 45.21
N ILE A 28 17.53 -20.54 44.46
CA ILE A 28 16.63 -20.35 43.34
C ILE A 28 15.30 -19.76 43.81
N GLN A 29 14.73 -20.24 44.92
CA GLN A 29 13.38 -19.85 45.34
C GLN A 29 13.34 -18.53 46.13
N LEU A 30 14.43 -18.16 46.82
CA LEU A 30 14.44 -16.98 47.69
C LEU A 30 15.23 -15.79 47.11
N PHE A 31 16.32 -16.06 46.37
CA PHE A 31 17.21 -15.00 45.90
C PHE A 31 17.18 -14.74 44.38
N PHE A 32 16.99 -15.77 43.58
CA PHE A 32 17.02 -15.65 42.12
C PHE A 32 15.67 -15.90 41.42
N THR A 33 14.58 -15.72 42.14
CA THR A 33 13.21 -15.94 41.63
C THR A 33 12.87 -15.01 40.46
N GLU A 34 13.34 -13.75 40.51
CA GLU A 34 13.04 -12.74 39.49
C GLU A 34 14.15 -12.56 38.44
N SER A 35 15.34 -13.15 38.69
CA SER A 35 16.49 -13.02 37.79
C SER A 35 17.31 -14.31 37.68
N PHE A 36 16.64 -15.41 37.34
CA PHE A 36 17.27 -16.72 37.23
C PHE A 36 18.20 -16.83 36.03
N SER A 37 19.42 -17.33 36.26
CA SER A 37 20.48 -17.58 35.27
C SER A 37 21.08 -16.32 34.62
N LYS A 38 22.09 -16.50 33.76
CA LYS A 38 22.69 -15.42 32.94
C LYS A 38 21.68 -14.72 32.02
N LYS A 39 20.53 -15.35 31.77
CA LYS A 39 19.45 -14.79 30.94
C LYS A 39 18.45 -13.96 31.74
N LYS A 40 18.63 -13.76 33.03
CA LYS A 40 17.76 -12.98 33.93
C LYS A 40 16.28 -13.35 33.81
N ILE A 41 15.96 -14.64 33.76
CA ILE A 41 14.58 -15.14 33.60
C ILE A 41 13.84 -14.94 34.93
N ASN A 42 12.66 -14.31 34.89
CA ASN A 42 11.76 -14.23 36.03
C ASN A 42 10.93 -15.53 36.14
N LEU A 43 11.30 -16.39 37.10
CA LEU A 43 10.65 -17.69 37.29
C LEU A 43 9.19 -17.60 37.73
N ILE A 44 8.82 -16.52 38.43
CA ILE A 44 7.42 -16.27 38.81
C ILE A 44 6.60 -15.98 37.56
N GLN A 45 7.08 -15.09 36.73
CA GLN A 45 6.40 -14.78 35.46
C GLN A 45 6.26 -16.00 34.54
N GLU A 46 7.33 -16.80 34.42
CA GLU A 46 7.27 -18.02 33.60
C GLU A 46 6.33 -19.08 34.20
N SER A 47 6.27 -19.20 35.52
CA SER A 47 5.31 -20.10 36.18
C SER A 47 3.85 -19.64 35.97
N VAL A 48 3.61 -18.33 36.01
CA VAL A 48 2.29 -17.76 35.70
C VAL A 48 1.94 -18.00 34.22
N LYS A 49 2.89 -17.78 33.31
CA LYS A 49 2.69 -18.05 31.86
C LYS A 49 2.33 -19.52 31.61
N GLN A 50 2.94 -20.47 32.27
CA GLN A 50 2.63 -21.91 32.13
C GLN A 50 1.21 -22.27 32.56
N ARG A 51 0.58 -21.46 33.42
CA ARG A 51 -0.77 -21.70 33.96
C ARG A 51 -1.80 -20.72 33.41
N THR A 52 -1.38 -19.83 32.52
CA THR A 52 -2.24 -18.81 31.95
C THR A 52 -2.20 -18.93 30.42
N GLU A 53 -3.36 -19.04 29.84
CA GLU A 53 -3.56 -18.93 28.40
C GLU A 53 -4.18 -17.57 28.09
N GLU A 54 -4.10 -17.17 26.83
CA GLU A 54 -4.63 -15.88 26.39
C GLU A 54 -5.51 -16.02 25.16
N VAL A 55 -6.51 -15.15 25.07
CA VAL A 55 -7.22 -14.84 23.82
C VAL A 55 -6.79 -13.46 23.41
N LEU A 56 -5.98 -13.36 22.35
CA LEU A 56 -5.58 -12.09 21.77
C LEU A 56 -6.80 -11.41 21.13
N ILE A 57 -7.06 -10.16 21.52
CA ILE A 57 -8.15 -9.34 20.98
C ILE A 57 -7.59 -8.35 19.95
N SER A 58 -6.48 -7.71 20.29
CA SER A 58 -5.72 -6.84 19.40
C SER A 58 -4.24 -6.91 19.80
N ASP A 59 -3.36 -6.94 18.81
CA ASP A 59 -1.93 -6.91 19.02
C ASP A 59 -1.42 -5.53 19.47
N GLY A 60 -2.31 -4.52 19.47
CA GLY A 60 -1.99 -3.15 19.85
C GLY A 60 -1.22 -2.37 18.78
N ARG A 61 -1.04 -2.94 17.58
CA ARG A 61 -0.39 -2.24 16.47
C ARG A 61 -1.24 -1.07 15.99
N GLY A 62 -0.57 0.00 15.59
CA GLY A 62 -1.20 1.17 14.97
C GLY A 62 -1.81 0.84 13.61
N SER A 63 -2.65 1.74 13.11
CA SER A 63 -3.43 1.51 11.90
C SER A 63 -3.29 2.66 10.90
N PHE A 64 -3.63 2.38 9.63
CA PHE A 64 -3.78 3.39 8.60
C PHE A 64 -5.23 3.83 8.48
N LEU A 65 -5.42 5.15 8.37
CA LEU A 65 -6.71 5.78 8.12
C LEU A 65 -6.74 6.36 6.71
N ASP A 66 -7.93 6.43 6.12
CA ASP A 66 -8.17 7.20 4.90
C ASP A 66 -8.14 8.71 5.21
N ARG A 67 -8.23 9.56 4.18
CA ARG A 67 -8.26 11.03 4.33
C ARG A 67 -9.40 11.55 5.21
N ASN A 68 -10.47 10.77 5.38
CA ASN A 68 -11.66 11.11 6.16
C ASN A 68 -11.65 10.49 7.57
N GLY A 69 -10.54 9.83 7.96
CA GLY A 69 -10.39 9.17 9.26
C GLY A 69 -11.05 7.78 9.34
N ARG A 70 -11.43 7.16 8.21
CA ARG A 70 -11.94 5.80 8.19
C ARG A 70 -10.79 4.81 8.15
N ALA A 71 -10.89 3.72 8.88
CA ALA A 71 -9.83 2.71 8.93
C ALA A 71 -9.63 2.02 7.56
N LEU A 72 -8.39 2.01 7.08
CA LEU A 72 -7.93 1.21 5.94
C LEU A 72 -7.38 -0.14 6.41
N THR A 73 -6.74 -0.18 7.59
CA THR A 73 -6.26 -1.39 8.27
C THR A 73 -6.78 -1.42 9.70
N GLY A 74 -6.64 -2.54 10.41
CA GLY A 74 -7.03 -2.65 11.81
C GLY A 74 -8.54 -2.46 12.03
N GLN A 75 -9.38 -2.86 11.07
CA GLN A 75 -10.83 -2.79 11.24
C GLN A 75 -11.28 -3.79 12.29
N SER A 76 -11.73 -3.27 13.43
CA SER A 76 -12.27 -4.10 14.51
C SER A 76 -13.75 -4.42 14.25
N GLU A 77 -14.07 -5.71 14.26
CA GLU A 77 -15.43 -6.22 14.14
C GLU A 77 -15.96 -6.76 15.48
N PRO A 78 -17.25 -6.68 15.72
CA PRO A 78 -17.85 -7.31 16.88
C PRO A 78 -17.54 -8.81 16.92
N ALA A 79 -17.13 -9.31 18.08
CA ALA A 79 -16.88 -10.73 18.34
C ALA A 79 -17.40 -11.11 19.73
N VAL A 80 -17.78 -12.36 19.91
CA VAL A 80 -18.15 -12.92 21.22
C VAL A 80 -17.24 -14.08 21.52
N VAL A 81 -16.58 -14.03 22.69
CA VAL A 81 -15.72 -15.08 23.21
C VAL A 81 -16.51 -15.89 24.23
N LEU A 82 -16.65 -17.19 23.97
CA LEU A 82 -17.32 -18.14 24.85
C LEU A 82 -16.33 -19.21 25.33
N PHE A 83 -16.31 -19.43 26.63
CA PHE A 83 -15.41 -20.42 27.26
C PHE A 83 -16.07 -21.80 27.34
N PRO A 84 -15.34 -22.91 27.03
CA PRO A 84 -15.88 -24.27 27.06
C PRO A 84 -16.46 -24.71 28.42
N PHE A 85 -15.95 -24.19 29.54
CA PHE A 85 -16.45 -24.53 30.88
C PHE A 85 -17.90 -24.12 31.11
N LEU A 86 -18.49 -23.25 30.26
CA LEU A 86 -19.91 -22.92 30.29
C LEU A 86 -20.80 -24.16 30.18
N LEU A 87 -20.34 -25.21 29.49
CA LEU A 87 -21.10 -26.47 29.37
C LEU A 87 -21.36 -27.18 30.70
N THR A 88 -20.52 -26.93 31.70
CA THR A 88 -20.62 -27.57 33.03
C THR A 88 -21.44 -26.74 34.02
N GLN A 89 -22.10 -25.67 33.55
CA GLN A 89 -22.76 -24.68 34.37
C GLN A 89 -24.18 -24.36 33.90
N ASP A 90 -24.95 -23.77 34.79
CA ASP A 90 -26.24 -23.14 34.44
C ASP A 90 -25.98 -21.68 34.04
N TRP A 91 -25.82 -21.45 32.74
CA TRP A 91 -25.55 -20.14 32.16
C TRP A 91 -26.71 -19.67 31.28
N PRO A 92 -26.86 -18.38 31.04
CA PRO A 92 -28.03 -17.83 30.31
C PRO A 92 -27.97 -18.12 28.81
N ILE A 93 -27.84 -19.41 28.43
CA ILE A 93 -27.66 -19.88 27.05
C ILE A 93 -28.75 -19.35 26.13
N LYS A 94 -30.03 -19.36 26.56
CA LYS A 94 -31.14 -18.87 25.76
C LYS A 94 -30.98 -17.39 25.40
N LYS A 95 -30.63 -16.55 26.38
CA LYS A 95 -30.42 -15.12 26.15
C LYS A 95 -29.25 -14.87 25.18
N VAL A 96 -28.19 -15.65 25.30
CA VAL A 96 -27.01 -15.57 24.41
C VAL A 96 -27.38 -16.02 23.00
N ALA A 97 -28.10 -17.13 22.87
CA ALA A 97 -28.64 -17.66 21.62
C ALA A 97 -29.51 -16.61 20.89
N ASP A 98 -30.47 -16.01 21.61
CA ASP A 98 -31.34 -14.96 21.07
C ASP A 98 -30.55 -13.73 20.59
N ILE A 99 -29.52 -13.28 21.35
CA ILE A 99 -28.68 -12.14 20.98
C ILE A 99 -27.85 -12.45 19.73
N LEU A 100 -27.33 -13.68 19.61
CA LEU A 100 -26.49 -14.12 18.50
C LEU A 100 -27.30 -14.59 17.28
N GLY A 101 -28.60 -14.81 17.42
CA GLY A 101 -29.45 -15.39 16.37
C GLY A 101 -29.10 -16.85 16.05
N MET A 102 -28.67 -17.61 17.06
CA MET A 102 -28.30 -19.03 16.98
C MET A 102 -29.29 -19.87 17.79
N SER A 103 -29.37 -21.19 17.52
CA SER A 103 -30.10 -22.11 18.40
C SER A 103 -29.24 -22.45 19.63
N GLU A 104 -29.91 -22.81 20.73
CA GLU A 104 -29.20 -23.28 21.94
C GLU A 104 -28.39 -24.55 21.66
N ASP A 105 -28.90 -25.44 20.81
CA ASP A 105 -28.22 -26.67 20.43
C ASP A 105 -26.96 -26.42 19.63
N ASP A 106 -27.00 -25.47 18.69
CA ASP A 106 -25.81 -25.07 17.93
C ASP A 106 -24.71 -24.48 18.83
N LEU A 107 -25.09 -23.66 19.81
CA LEU A 107 -24.15 -23.13 20.80
C LEU A 107 -23.57 -24.24 21.67
N ARG A 108 -24.36 -25.17 22.16
CA ARG A 108 -23.89 -26.33 22.94
C ARG A 108 -22.97 -27.21 22.09
N GLN A 109 -23.33 -27.50 20.84
CA GLN A 109 -22.51 -28.29 19.95
C GLN A 109 -21.18 -27.59 19.62
N THR A 110 -21.20 -26.27 19.40
CA THR A 110 -19.99 -25.48 19.13
C THR A 110 -19.03 -25.52 20.31
N LEU A 111 -19.52 -25.33 21.52
CA LEU A 111 -18.73 -25.38 22.75
C LEU A 111 -18.23 -26.80 23.05
N SER A 112 -19.05 -27.85 22.83
CA SER A 112 -18.70 -29.25 23.15
C SER A 112 -17.52 -29.78 22.34
N LYS A 113 -17.30 -29.24 21.13
CA LYS A 113 -16.16 -29.58 20.26
C LYS A 113 -14.88 -28.80 20.61
N ALA A 114 -14.98 -27.76 21.44
CA ALA A 114 -13.90 -26.85 21.69
C ALA A 114 -13.13 -27.21 22.97
N LYS A 115 -11.80 -27.20 22.87
CA LYS A 115 -10.88 -27.28 24.03
C LYS A 115 -10.41 -25.90 24.50
N LYS A 116 -10.45 -24.90 23.63
CA LYS A 116 -10.06 -23.50 23.90
C LYS A 116 -11.30 -22.59 23.75
N PRO A 117 -11.24 -21.35 24.25
CA PRO A 117 -12.32 -20.39 24.05
C PRO A 117 -12.74 -20.28 22.58
N VAL A 118 -14.03 -20.26 22.34
CA VAL A 118 -14.61 -20.14 21.00
C VAL A 118 -14.84 -18.68 20.69
N ILE A 119 -14.31 -18.23 19.57
CA ILE A 119 -14.51 -16.87 19.05
C ILE A 119 -15.56 -16.91 17.95
N LEU A 120 -16.64 -16.17 18.17
CA LEU A 120 -17.75 -16.01 17.23
C LEU A 120 -17.70 -14.60 16.63
N GLN A 121 -17.38 -14.50 15.35
CA GLN A 121 -17.27 -13.24 14.59
C GLN A 121 -18.41 -13.10 13.57
N GLN A 122 -18.58 -11.91 12.98
CA GLN A 122 -19.60 -11.61 11.97
C GLN A 122 -19.61 -12.59 10.78
N LYS A 123 -18.45 -13.14 10.41
CA LYS A 123 -18.35 -14.15 9.34
C LYS A 123 -19.22 -15.38 9.61
N LYS A 124 -19.38 -15.75 10.89
CA LYS A 124 -20.20 -16.88 11.33
C LYS A 124 -21.61 -16.43 11.76
N ILE A 125 -21.75 -15.19 12.21
CA ILE A 125 -22.99 -14.65 12.80
C ILE A 125 -23.32 -13.30 12.17
N LYS A 126 -24.15 -13.30 11.14
CA LYS A 126 -24.51 -12.09 10.38
C LYS A 126 -25.24 -11.01 11.22
N THR A 127 -25.86 -11.41 12.32
CA THR A 127 -26.62 -10.52 13.22
C THR A 127 -25.76 -9.82 14.27
N LEU A 128 -24.46 -10.14 14.34
CA LEU A 128 -23.58 -9.59 15.35
C LEU A 128 -23.31 -8.09 15.09
N SER A 129 -23.68 -7.25 16.06
CA SER A 129 -23.63 -5.80 15.98
C SER A 129 -23.07 -5.18 17.26
N LYS A 130 -22.80 -3.87 17.26
CA LYS A 130 -22.44 -3.11 18.46
C LYS A 130 -23.45 -3.29 19.59
N GLN A 131 -24.73 -3.33 19.25
CA GLN A 131 -25.80 -3.56 20.23
C GLN A 131 -25.74 -4.96 20.82
N SER A 132 -25.40 -5.97 20.02
CA SER A 132 -25.23 -7.36 20.49
C SER A 132 -24.08 -7.44 21.52
N ILE A 133 -22.95 -6.78 21.27
CA ILE A 133 -21.83 -6.72 22.22
C ILE A 133 -22.26 -6.08 23.56
N THR A 134 -22.96 -4.95 23.50
CA THR A 134 -23.47 -4.29 24.70
C THR A 134 -24.42 -5.20 25.49
N LYS A 135 -25.34 -5.91 24.83
CA LYS A 135 -26.26 -6.86 25.46
C LYS A 135 -25.53 -8.04 26.08
N ILE A 136 -24.54 -8.61 25.39
CA ILE A 136 -23.69 -9.70 25.90
C ILE A 136 -22.97 -9.27 27.17
N ASN A 137 -22.29 -8.11 27.14
CA ASN A 137 -21.53 -7.63 28.29
C ASN A 137 -22.44 -7.21 29.47
N SER A 138 -23.71 -6.85 29.20
CA SER A 138 -24.69 -6.58 30.27
C SER A 138 -25.09 -7.80 31.06
N LEU A 139 -24.90 -9.02 30.52
CA LEU A 139 -25.16 -10.27 31.24
C LEU A 139 -24.22 -10.47 32.43
N LYS A 140 -23.01 -9.87 32.39
CA LYS A 140 -21.96 -9.97 33.43
C LYS A 140 -21.70 -11.40 33.88
N TYR A 141 -21.77 -12.36 32.94
CA TYR A 141 -21.59 -13.78 33.25
C TYR A 141 -20.16 -14.22 32.95
N PRO A 142 -19.44 -14.85 33.92
CA PRO A 142 -18.08 -15.35 33.70
C PRO A 142 -18.01 -16.33 32.52
N GLY A 143 -17.04 -16.12 31.62
CA GLY A 143 -16.86 -16.96 30.43
C GLY A 143 -17.63 -16.52 29.20
N ILE A 144 -18.33 -15.37 29.27
CA ILE A 144 -19.05 -14.77 28.13
C ILE A 144 -18.57 -13.32 27.97
N TYR A 145 -17.85 -13.02 26.89
CA TYR A 145 -17.28 -11.70 26.65
C TYR A 145 -17.60 -11.21 25.26
N GLY A 146 -18.22 -10.04 25.16
CA GLY A 146 -18.37 -9.28 23.91
C GLY A 146 -17.16 -8.37 23.73
N VAL A 147 -16.44 -8.53 22.63
CA VAL A 147 -15.20 -7.81 22.33
C VAL A 147 -15.23 -7.27 20.90
N TYR A 148 -14.27 -6.41 20.57
CA TYR A 148 -13.99 -6.01 19.19
C TYR A 148 -12.64 -6.58 18.81
N MET A 149 -12.61 -7.43 17.77
CA MET A 149 -11.40 -8.09 17.29
C MET A 149 -11.09 -7.64 15.87
N GLU A 150 -9.82 -7.53 15.56
CA GLU A 150 -9.39 -7.23 14.21
C GLU A 150 -9.76 -8.37 13.25
N ASN A 151 -10.19 -7.98 12.04
CA ASN A 151 -10.55 -8.94 11.01
C ASN A 151 -9.35 -9.15 10.08
N GLU A 152 -8.59 -10.21 10.33
CA GLU A 152 -7.43 -10.60 9.53
C GLU A 152 -7.78 -11.10 8.11
N ASP A 153 -9.03 -11.49 7.88
CA ASP A 153 -9.48 -12.13 6.63
C ASP A 153 -9.86 -11.13 5.52
N LYS A 154 -10.00 -9.84 5.82
CA LYS A 154 -10.32 -8.84 4.79
C LYS A 154 -9.05 -8.37 4.09
N PRO A 155 -8.96 -8.53 2.76
CA PRO A 155 -7.88 -7.89 2.02
C PRO A 155 -7.94 -6.38 2.27
N SER A 156 -6.82 -5.82 2.72
CA SER A 156 -6.71 -4.38 2.90
C SER A 156 -6.82 -3.68 1.54
N LEU A 157 -7.58 -2.59 1.49
CA LEU A 157 -7.57 -1.70 0.32
C LEU A 157 -6.15 -1.17 0.09
N ALA A 158 -5.79 -0.92 -1.15
CA ALA A 158 -4.44 -0.47 -1.54
C ALA A 158 -3.31 -1.41 -1.04
N SER A 159 -3.54 -2.72 -1.01
CA SER A 159 -2.68 -3.72 -0.35
C SER A 159 -1.19 -3.64 -0.73
N HIS A 160 -0.83 -3.38 -2.01
CA HIS A 160 0.55 -3.20 -2.42
C HIS A 160 1.22 -1.96 -1.81
N THR A 161 0.42 -0.95 -1.53
CA THR A 161 0.89 0.35 -1.03
C THR A 161 0.90 0.36 0.49
N ILE A 162 -0.17 -0.08 1.13
CA ILE A 162 -0.20 -0.30 2.57
C ILE A 162 0.91 -1.29 2.95
N GLY A 163 0.99 -2.42 2.25
CA GLY A 163 2.01 -3.42 2.51
C GLY A 163 1.55 -4.50 3.49
N SER A 164 2.53 -5.17 4.07
CA SER A 164 2.32 -6.31 4.97
C SER A 164 3.23 -6.27 6.18
N THR A 165 2.79 -6.90 7.25
CA THR A 165 3.55 -7.19 8.45
C THR A 165 4.01 -8.66 8.45
N ASN A 166 4.96 -9.00 9.30
CA ASN A 166 5.37 -10.37 9.58
C ASN A 166 6.01 -10.46 10.97
N GLN A 167 5.93 -11.61 11.59
CA GLN A 167 6.66 -11.94 12.79
C GLN A 167 8.09 -12.40 12.43
N ASP A 168 9.07 -11.56 12.72
CA ASP A 168 10.50 -11.86 12.53
C ASP A 168 11.30 -11.38 13.74
N PRO A 169 11.54 -12.28 14.74
CA PRO A 169 12.26 -11.93 15.96
C PRO A 169 13.67 -11.40 15.71
N ALA A 170 14.36 -11.90 14.68
CA ALA A 170 15.71 -11.47 14.36
C ALA A 170 15.73 -10.03 13.80
N LEU A 171 14.82 -9.75 12.87
CA LEU A 171 14.65 -8.43 12.31
C LEU A 171 14.13 -7.43 13.36
N LEU A 172 13.20 -7.85 14.23
CA LEU A 172 12.68 -7.02 15.34
C LEU A 172 13.83 -6.54 16.23
N ARG A 173 14.67 -7.45 16.71
CA ARG A 173 15.81 -7.10 17.58
C ARG A 173 16.89 -6.29 16.88
N LYS A 174 17.10 -6.53 15.59
CA LYS A 174 18.03 -5.75 14.76
C LYS A 174 17.55 -4.31 14.54
N LYS A 175 16.26 -4.14 14.26
CA LYS A 175 15.66 -2.84 13.93
C LYS A 175 15.40 -1.99 15.17
N TYR A 176 15.04 -2.64 16.30
CA TYR A 176 14.64 -1.99 17.55
C TYR A 176 15.42 -2.56 18.75
N PRO A 177 16.74 -2.38 18.82
CA PRO A 177 17.57 -2.94 19.89
C PRO A 177 17.19 -2.40 21.28
N ASP A 178 16.70 -1.16 21.35
CA ASP A 178 16.35 -0.49 22.61
C ASP A 178 14.93 -0.84 23.10
N LYS A 179 14.12 -1.55 22.30
CA LYS A 179 12.76 -1.98 22.66
C LYS A 179 12.75 -3.45 23.12
N GLU A 180 13.53 -3.76 24.15
CA GLU A 180 13.65 -5.13 24.69
C GLU A 180 12.33 -5.70 25.23
N ASN A 181 11.39 -4.83 25.63
CA ASN A 181 10.10 -5.22 26.21
C ASN A 181 9.10 -5.75 25.18
N LEU A 182 9.33 -5.53 23.88
CA LEU A 182 8.43 -6.03 22.86
C LEU A 182 8.48 -7.57 22.80
N PRO A 183 7.31 -8.24 22.80
CA PRO A 183 7.23 -9.67 22.58
C PRO A 183 7.94 -10.10 21.29
N ILE A 184 8.55 -11.27 21.27
CA ILE A 184 9.18 -11.83 20.07
C ILE A 184 8.17 -12.14 18.95
N THR A 185 6.90 -12.21 19.30
CA THR A 185 5.75 -12.39 18.40
C THR A 185 5.21 -11.08 17.83
N THR A 186 5.84 -9.93 18.18
CA THR A 186 5.42 -8.63 17.65
C THR A 186 5.56 -8.61 16.15
N GLU A 187 4.49 -8.23 15.46
CA GLU A 187 4.49 -8.00 14.03
C GLU A 187 5.22 -6.72 13.66
N ILE A 188 6.07 -6.79 12.65
CA ILE A 188 6.82 -5.67 12.10
C ILE A 188 6.48 -5.47 10.63
N GLY A 189 6.44 -4.24 10.20
CA GLY A 189 6.22 -3.88 8.81
C GLY A 189 7.36 -4.33 7.90
N THR A 190 7.03 -5.10 6.85
CA THR A 190 8.00 -5.67 5.92
C THR A 190 7.96 -5.03 4.55
N THR A 191 6.80 -4.57 4.10
CA THR A 191 6.60 -3.93 2.80
C THR A 191 5.71 -2.68 2.93
N GLY A 192 5.68 -1.87 1.89
CA GLY A 192 4.78 -0.71 1.76
C GLY A 192 4.87 0.30 2.91
N LEU A 193 3.78 0.96 3.20
CA LEU A 193 3.67 1.93 4.29
C LEU A 193 3.83 1.28 5.67
N GLU A 194 3.44 0.01 5.83
CA GLU A 194 3.69 -0.77 7.04
C GLU A 194 5.18 -0.76 7.41
N ARG A 195 6.05 -0.96 6.40
CA ARG A 195 7.50 -0.88 6.62
C ARG A 195 7.98 0.55 6.86
N THR A 196 7.44 1.51 6.12
CA THR A 196 7.87 2.92 6.21
C THR A 196 7.55 3.53 7.56
N PHE A 197 6.34 3.29 8.06
CA PHE A 197 5.84 3.87 9.31
C PHE A 197 5.93 2.91 10.50
N ASP A 198 6.62 1.80 10.36
CA ASP A 198 6.66 0.72 11.34
C ASP A 198 6.99 1.19 12.76
N GLU A 199 7.97 2.09 12.92
CA GLU A 199 8.38 2.62 14.23
C GLU A 199 7.23 3.31 14.97
N PHE A 200 6.36 4.01 14.23
CA PHE A 200 5.20 4.72 14.77
C PHE A 200 4.01 3.78 15.04
N LEU A 201 3.97 2.64 14.35
CA LEU A 201 2.88 1.66 14.45
C LEU A 201 3.17 0.54 15.44
N LEU A 202 4.39 0.46 15.99
CA LEU A 202 4.72 -0.57 16.99
C LEU A 202 3.78 -0.49 18.20
N PRO A 203 3.27 -1.63 18.69
CA PRO A 203 2.42 -1.68 19.87
C PRO A 203 3.18 -1.25 21.14
N GLU A 204 2.49 -0.59 22.06
CA GLU A 204 2.97 -0.46 23.43
C GLU A 204 2.54 -1.67 24.28
N GLN A 205 1.30 -2.10 24.12
CA GLN A 205 0.73 -3.27 24.78
C GLN A 205 -0.34 -3.92 23.90
N ASP A 206 -0.49 -5.24 24.05
CA ASP A 206 -1.59 -5.99 23.45
C ASP A 206 -2.87 -5.93 24.32
N THR A 207 -4.02 -6.10 23.67
CA THR A 207 -5.30 -6.27 24.34
C THR A 207 -5.69 -7.73 24.31
N LYS A 208 -5.90 -8.32 25.49
CA LYS A 208 -6.20 -9.76 25.61
C LYS A 208 -7.04 -10.13 26.82
N LEU A 209 -7.67 -11.29 26.72
CA LEU A 209 -8.28 -11.97 27.84
C LEU A 209 -7.29 -13.02 28.37
N LEU A 210 -6.87 -12.86 29.62
CA LEU A 210 -6.02 -13.82 30.33
C LEU A 210 -6.89 -14.75 31.16
N TYR A 211 -6.67 -16.05 31.09
CA TYR A 211 -7.39 -17.04 31.86
C TYR A 211 -6.47 -18.17 32.32
N HIS A 212 -6.78 -18.77 33.48
CA HIS A 212 -5.99 -19.86 34.02
C HIS A 212 -6.42 -21.20 33.42
N VAL A 213 -5.44 -22.09 33.27
CA VAL A 213 -5.62 -23.45 32.75
C VAL A 213 -5.13 -24.50 33.75
N ASP A 214 -5.67 -25.71 33.68
CA ASP A 214 -5.16 -26.89 34.39
C ASP A 214 -3.89 -27.44 33.72
N GLY A 215 -3.29 -28.48 34.30
CA GLY A 215 -2.10 -29.11 33.72
C GLY A 215 -2.31 -29.79 32.37
N LYS A 216 -3.54 -29.84 31.85
CA LYS A 216 -3.92 -30.34 30.51
C LYS A 216 -4.31 -29.21 29.56
N GLY A 217 -4.24 -27.95 30.00
CA GLY A 217 -4.60 -26.79 29.21
C GLY A 217 -6.10 -26.46 29.13
N ASN A 218 -6.94 -27.09 30.01
CA ASN A 218 -8.35 -26.74 30.02
C ASN A 218 -8.60 -25.49 30.89
N PRO A 219 -9.43 -24.55 30.47
CA PRO A 219 -9.78 -23.37 31.27
C PRO A 219 -10.37 -23.75 32.64
N LEU A 220 -9.86 -23.13 33.68
CA LEU A 220 -10.30 -23.38 35.06
C LEU A 220 -11.51 -22.50 35.37
N PHE A 221 -12.58 -23.13 35.88
CA PHE A 221 -13.78 -22.44 36.34
C PHE A 221 -13.55 -21.78 37.71
N GLY A 222 -14.19 -20.63 37.93
CA GLY A 222 -14.15 -19.89 39.21
C GLY A 222 -12.92 -19.04 39.41
N MET A 223 -12.00 -19.02 38.43
CA MET A 223 -10.90 -18.05 38.39
C MET A 223 -11.27 -16.89 37.45
N ASP A 224 -10.99 -15.67 37.86
CA ASP A 224 -11.30 -14.48 37.09
C ASP A 224 -10.58 -14.49 35.75
N VAL A 225 -11.35 -14.30 34.68
CA VAL A 225 -10.78 -13.97 33.38
C VAL A 225 -10.42 -12.49 33.41
N LYS A 226 -9.14 -12.20 33.28
CA LYS A 226 -8.62 -10.84 33.35
C LYS A 226 -8.57 -10.23 31.96
N TYR A 227 -9.31 -9.14 31.77
CA TYR A 227 -9.18 -8.30 30.59
C TYR A 227 -7.99 -7.35 30.78
N THR A 228 -7.00 -7.44 29.92
CA THR A 228 -5.89 -6.50 29.85
C THR A 228 -6.00 -5.71 28.57
N ALA A 229 -5.92 -4.39 28.69
CA ALA A 229 -5.93 -3.48 27.56
C ALA A 229 -4.87 -2.40 27.78
N GLU A 230 -4.54 -1.72 26.71
CA GLU A 230 -3.62 -0.59 26.75
C GLU A 230 -4.10 0.47 27.75
N ALA A 231 -3.25 0.81 28.70
CA ALA A 231 -3.57 1.82 29.71
C ALA A 231 -3.46 3.26 29.15
N ASN A 232 -2.63 3.44 28.12
CA ASN A 232 -2.40 4.73 27.50
C ASN A 232 -3.43 4.99 26.38
N THR A 233 -4.35 5.90 26.61
CA THR A 233 -5.41 6.26 25.67
C THR A 233 -4.92 6.99 24.41
N PHE A 234 -3.65 7.41 24.38
CA PHE A 234 -3.04 8.07 23.22
C PHE A 234 -2.52 7.05 22.18
N TYR A 235 -2.29 5.81 22.56
CA TYR A 235 -1.79 4.76 21.69
C TYR A 235 -2.85 3.71 21.35
N PRO A 236 -2.66 2.93 20.27
CA PRO A 236 -1.58 3.05 19.28
C PRO A 236 -1.70 4.32 18.44
N LEU A 237 -0.57 4.73 17.81
CA LEU A 237 -0.57 5.81 16.83
C LEU A 237 -1.27 5.35 15.54
N GLN A 238 -1.77 6.34 14.79
CA GLN A 238 -2.44 6.12 13.51
C GLN A 238 -1.79 6.97 12.43
N VAL A 239 -1.64 6.43 11.23
CA VAL A 239 -1.17 7.16 10.06
C VAL A 239 -2.36 7.52 9.20
N LYS A 240 -2.73 8.80 9.18
CA LYS A 240 -3.76 9.32 8.29
C LYS A 240 -3.17 9.49 6.90
N THR A 241 -3.67 8.71 5.95
CA THR A 241 -3.25 8.77 4.55
C THR A 241 -4.05 9.81 3.77
N THR A 242 -3.62 10.08 2.55
CA THR A 242 -4.36 10.90 1.58
C THR A 242 -5.36 10.07 0.76
N ILE A 243 -5.32 8.75 0.87
CA ILE A 243 -6.19 7.82 0.14
C ILE A 243 -7.65 8.10 0.51
N ASP A 244 -8.52 8.19 -0.51
CA ASP A 244 -9.96 8.19 -0.32
C ASP A 244 -10.47 6.74 -0.45
N GLN A 245 -11.01 6.20 0.64
CA GLN A 245 -11.47 4.81 0.69
C GLN A 245 -12.52 4.49 -0.39
N SER A 246 -13.41 5.43 -0.69
CA SER A 246 -14.47 5.24 -1.68
C SER A 246 -13.89 5.21 -3.10
N ILE A 247 -12.95 6.12 -3.39
CA ILE A 247 -12.24 6.17 -4.68
C ILE A 247 -11.35 4.94 -4.85
N GLN A 248 -10.56 4.59 -3.83
CA GLN A 248 -9.69 3.41 -3.89
C GLN A 248 -10.48 2.13 -4.19
N LYS A 249 -11.58 1.93 -3.48
CA LYS A 249 -12.47 0.78 -3.68
C LYS A 249 -13.06 0.76 -5.09
N ALA A 250 -13.55 1.89 -5.57
CA ALA A 250 -14.10 2.01 -6.93
C ALA A 250 -13.02 1.71 -8.00
N MET A 251 -11.78 2.18 -7.80
CA MET A 251 -10.68 1.88 -8.72
C MET A 251 -10.35 0.38 -8.72
N GLU A 252 -10.29 -0.28 -7.57
CA GLU A 252 -10.04 -1.73 -7.48
C GLU A 252 -11.15 -2.54 -8.16
N GLU A 253 -12.42 -2.20 -7.90
CA GLU A 253 -13.59 -2.82 -8.53
C GLU A 253 -13.57 -2.66 -10.06
N VAL A 254 -13.31 -1.46 -10.57
CA VAL A 254 -13.22 -1.21 -12.02
C VAL A 254 -12.12 -2.06 -12.68
N LEU A 255 -10.94 -2.15 -12.06
CA LEU A 255 -9.86 -2.97 -12.63
C LEU A 255 -10.22 -4.46 -12.65
N ASP A 256 -10.92 -4.93 -11.63
CA ASP A 256 -11.39 -6.34 -11.53
C ASP A 256 -12.50 -6.62 -12.54
N GLU A 257 -13.53 -5.75 -12.63
CA GLU A 257 -14.65 -5.87 -13.58
C GLU A 257 -14.18 -5.84 -15.02
N GLN A 258 -13.22 -4.97 -15.36
CA GLN A 258 -12.61 -4.92 -16.69
C GLN A 258 -11.63 -6.07 -16.95
N GLY A 259 -11.27 -6.84 -15.92
CA GLY A 259 -10.38 -8.00 -16.04
C GLY A 259 -8.91 -7.65 -16.27
N LEU A 260 -8.44 -6.49 -15.79
CA LEU A 260 -7.04 -6.08 -15.91
C LEU A 260 -6.17 -6.96 -15.00
N LYS A 261 -5.38 -7.85 -15.62
CA LYS A 261 -4.60 -8.88 -14.91
C LYS A 261 -3.22 -8.39 -14.45
N LYS A 262 -2.62 -7.42 -15.16
CA LYS A 262 -1.28 -6.90 -14.85
C LYS A 262 -1.18 -5.43 -15.21
N GLY A 263 -0.64 -4.63 -14.29
CA GLY A 263 -0.58 -3.18 -14.43
C GLY A 263 -1.24 -2.47 -13.27
N GLY A 264 -2.10 -1.48 -13.54
CA GLY A 264 -2.81 -0.78 -12.47
C GLY A 264 -3.22 0.64 -12.82
N SER A 265 -3.56 1.41 -11.80
CA SER A 265 -3.93 2.82 -11.93
C SER A 265 -3.50 3.64 -10.71
N VAL A 266 -3.23 4.91 -10.93
CA VAL A 266 -2.96 5.90 -9.88
C VAL A 266 -3.71 7.19 -10.17
N LEU A 267 -4.39 7.70 -9.14
CA LEU A 267 -5.16 8.94 -9.16
C LEU A 267 -4.60 9.92 -8.14
N LEU A 268 -4.24 11.11 -8.60
CA LEU A 268 -3.76 12.21 -7.77
C LEU A 268 -4.77 13.35 -7.72
N ASP A 269 -4.85 14.02 -6.58
CA ASP A 269 -5.36 15.37 -6.47
C ASP A 269 -4.34 16.36 -7.04
N ILE A 270 -4.75 17.18 -8.01
CA ILE A 270 -3.83 18.10 -8.69
C ILE A 270 -3.41 19.23 -7.80
N GLU A 271 -4.24 19.72 -6.90
CA GLU A 271 -3.95 20.90 -6.09
C GLU A 271 -2.71 20.69 -5.21
N ASN A 272 -2.61 19.54 -4.55
CA ASN A 272 -1.56 19.25 -3.56
C ASN A 272 -0.70 18.01 -3.89
N SER A 273 -0.89 17.39 -5.04
CA SER A 273 -0.25 16.11 -5.45
C SER A 273 -0.47 14.97 -4.45
N SER A 274 -1.63 14.91 -3.80
CA SER A 274 -1.96 13.80 -2.89
C SER A 274 -2.48 12.59 -3.65
N VAL A 275 -2.05 11.39 -3.26
CA VAL A 275 -2.59 10.14 -3.79
C VAL A 275 -4.00 9.90 -3.24
N LEU A 276 -5.01 9.91 -4.11
CA LEU A 276 -6.39 9.58 -3.74
C LEU A 276 -6.70 8.10 -3.91
N GLY A 277 -6.05 7.45 -4.86
CA GLY A 277 -6.15 6.02 -5.08
C GLY A 277 -4.95 5.49 -5.87
N ILE A 278 -4.53 4.27 -5.53
CA ILE A 278 -3.39 3.61 -6.17
C ILE A 278 -3.61 2.09 -6.15
N VAL A 279 -3.71 1.49 -7.32
CA VAL A 279 -4.01 0.07 -7.50
C VAL A 279 -2.97 -0.58 -8.37
N SER A 280 -2.43 -1.71 -7.93
CA SER A 280 -1.52 -2.56 -8.72
C SER A 280 -2.13 -3.97 -8.89
N LYS A 281 -1.90 -4.61 -10.04
CA LYS A 281 -2.34 -5.97 -10.37
C LYS A 281 -1.16 -6.81 -10.85
N PRO A 282 -1.13 -8.12 -10.54
CA PRO A 282 -2.14 -8.92 -9.83
C PRO A 282 -2.29 -8.48 -8.37
N ASN A 283 -3.41 -8.82 -7.73
CA ASN A 283 -3.64 -8.53 -6.32
C ASN A 283 -2.51 -9.09 -5.46
N ALA A 284 -2.09 -8.35 -4.42
CA ALA A 284 -1.04 -8.79 -3.53
C ALA A 284 -1.46 -10.07 -2.78
N ASP A 285 -0.55 -11.04 -2.79
CA ASP A 285 -0.70 -12.31 -2.09
C ASP A 285 0.66 -12.66 -1.48
N VAL A 286 0.77 -12.57 -0.17
CA VAL A 286 2.02 -12.81 0.57
C VAL A 286 2.58 -14.22 0.35
N SER A 287 1.73 -15.17 -0.02
CA SER A 287 2.15 -16.53 -0.37
C SER A 287 2.84 -16.63 -1.75
N ARG A 288 2.70 -15.58 -2.59
CA ARG A 288 3.22 -15.52 -3.96
C ARG A 288 4.08 -14.29 -4.18
N GLN A 289 5.36 -14.42 -3.99
CA GLN A 289 6.32 -13.31 -4.06
C GLN A 289 6.23 -12.47 -5.34
N ASN A 290 5.89 -13.07 -6.47
CA ASN A 290 5.72 -12.37 -7.76
C ASN A 290 4.50 -11.45 -7.83
N THR A 291 3.60 -11.49 -6.85
CA THR A 291 2.42 -10.62 -6.78
C THR A 291 2.63 -9.40 -5.88
N LEU A 292 3.75 -9.31 -5.16
CA LEU A 292 3.99 -8.24 -4.19
C LEU A 292 4.56 -6.95 -4.80
N GLN A 293 4.88 -6.97 -6.10
CA GLN A 293 5.44 -5.81 -6.76
C GLN A 293 4.37 -4.74 -7.03
N ASN A 294 4.59 -3.53 -6.52
CA ASN A 294 3.78 -2.37 -6.88
C ASN A 294 4.26 -1.79 -8.21
N TYR A 295 3.54 -2.07 -9.30
CA TYR A 295 3.89 -1.57 -10.63
C TYR A 295 3.71 -0.05 -10.78
N MET A 296 2.93 0.58 -9.91
CA MET A 296 2.75 2.04 -9.95
C MET A 296 4.00 2.80 -9.51
N LEU A 297 4.90 2.13 -8.79
CA LEU A 297 6.19 2.65 -8.31
C LEU A 297 7.40 2.07 -9.07
N THR A 298 7.15 1.36 -10.16
CA THR A 298 8.18 0.65 -10.94
C THR A 298 8.31 1.30 -12.33
N PRO A 299 9.54 1.61 -12.79
CA PRO A 299 9.76 2.19 -14.12
C PRO A 299 9.39 1.23 -15.25
N ILE A 300 8.50 1.66 -16.13
CA ILE A 300 7.94 0.92 -17.27
C ILE A 300 8.09 1.77 -18.54
N TYR A 301 8.17 1.15 -19.70
CA TYR A 301 8.24 1.86 -20.98
C TYR A 301 6.96 2.69 -21.22
N PRO A 302 7.04 4.04 -21.30
CA PRO A 302 5.85 4.90 -21.44
C PRO A 302 5.27 4.93 -22.85
N GLY A 303 6.04 4.55 -23.86
CA GLY A 303 5.63 4.70 -25.24
C GLY A 303 5.26 6.15 -25.55
N SER A 304 4.24 6.34 -26.37
CA SER A 304 3.82 7.66 -26.85
C SER A 304 3.38 8.68 -25.79
N VAL A 305 3.27 8.30 -24.50
CA VAL A 305 3.11 9.28 -23.41
C VAL A 305 4.34 10.17 -23.33
N PHE A 306 5.53 9.64 -23.61
CA PHE A 306 6.80 10.39 -23.59
C PHE A 306 6.89 11.48 -24.67
N LYS A 307 6.05 11.43 -25.73
CA LYS A 307 5.95 12.51 -26.72
C LYS A 307 5.55 13.84 -26.08
N THR A 308 4.95 13.84 -24.90
CA THR A 308 4.66 15.04 -24.11
C THR A 308 5.96 15.77 -23.72
N VAL A 309 7.03 15.04 -23.40
CA VAL A 309 8.37 15.61 -23.11
C VAL A 309 8.94 16.27 -24.37
N ILE A 310 8.87 15.57 -25.50
CA ILE A 310 9.40 16.09 -26.78
C ILE A 310 8.60 17.32 -27.23
N ALA A 311 7.27 17.30 -27.03
CA ALA A 311 6.42 18.47 -27.34
C ALA A 311 6.82 19.67 -26.47
N ALA A 312 6.98 19.48 -25.17
CA ALA A 312 7.43 20.52 -24.24
C ALA A 312 8.79 21.10 -24.68
N ALA A 313 9.77 20.24 -24.93
CA ALA A 313 11.09 20.66 -25.38
C ALA A 313 11.05 21.44 -26.72
N ALA A 314 10.23 20.99 -27.68
CA ALA A 314 10.09 21.65 -28.97
C ALA A 314 9.44 23.04 -28.87
N ILE A 315 8.48 23.20 -27.97
CA ILE A 315 7.81 24.48 -27.70
C ILE A 315 8.78 25.43 -27.00
N GLU A 316 9.39 25.01 -25.90
CA GLU A 316 10.24 25.85 -25.04
C GLU A 316 11.50 26.31 -25.77
N ASN A 317 12.06 25.47 -26.66
CA ASN A 317 13.22 25.79 -27.48
C ASN A 317 12.89 26.40 -28.84
N ASN A 318 11.63 26.76 -29.08
CA ASN A 318 11.17 27.33 -30.37
C ASN A 318 11.60 26.51 -31.61
N THR A 319 11.64 25.18 -31.46
CA THR A 319 12.05 24.25 -32.52
C THR A 319 10.91 23.98 -33.49
N VAL A 320 9.66 24.16 -33.07
CA VAL A 320 8.45 24.03 -33.90
C VAL A 320 7.78 25.38 -34.09
N LYS A 321 7.33 25.67 -35.33
CA LYS A 321 6.56 26.87 -35.65
C LYS A 321 5.05 26.57 -35.60
N PRO A 322 4.18 27.52 -35.21
CA PRO A 322 2.72 27.28 -35.13
C PRO A 322 2.08 26.77 -36.43
N SER A 323 2.59 27.22 -37.61
CA SER A 323 2.10 26.82 -38.92
C SER A 323 2.81 25.59 -39.52
N GLN A 324 3.74 24.99 -38.80
CA GLN A 324 4.52 23.86 -39.30
C GLN A 324 3.66 22.60 -39.41
N THR A 325 3.81 21.92 -40.54
CA THR A 325 3.15 20.64 -40.83
C THR A 325 4.18 19.52 -40.97
N PHE A 326 3.75 18.29 -40.76
CA PHE A 326 4.58 17.09 -40.77
C PHE A 326 3.94 16.02 -41.64
N ASN A 327 4.74 15.33 -42.43
CA ASN A 327 4.28 14.21 -43.26
C ASN A 327 4.16 12.94 -42.38
N CYS A 328 2.98 12.69 -41.85
CA CYS A 328 2.70 11.54 -41.00
C CYS A 328 2.37 10.24 -41.75
N ASN A 329 2.66 10.17 -43.05
CA ASN A 329 2.76 8.91 -43.80
C ASN A 329 4.13 8.23 -43.64
N LEU A 330 5.05 8.91 -42.99
CA LEU A 330 6.39 8.37 -42.67
C LEU A 330 6.40 7.70 -41.29
N ASN A 331 7.12 6.58 -41.22
CA ASN A 331 7.39 5.89 -39.93
C ASN A 331 8.40 6.68 -39.07
N LEU A 332 8.75 6.17 -37.90
CA LEU A 332 9.66 6.85 -36.97
C LEU A 332 11.09 7.07 -37.53
N TYR A 333 11.47 6.41 -38.61
CA TYR A 333 12.78 6.56 -39.26
C TYR A 333 12.75 7.43 -40.53
N GLY A 334 11.58 7.95 -40.89
CA GLY A 334 11.38 8.78 -42.07
C GLY A 334 11.18 7.99 -43.37
N GLU A 335 10.83 6.71 -43.26
CA GLU A 335 10.49 5.86 -44.40
C GLU A 335 8.96 5.75 -44.54
N PRO A 336 8.41 5.48 -45.72
CA PRO A 336 6.98 5.20 -45.89
C PRO A 336 6.49 4.07 -45.00
N GLY A 337 5.36 4.22 -44.32
CA GLY A 337 4.88 3.15 -43.43
C GLY A 337 3.62 3.44 -42.64
N ASP A 338 3.25 4.70 -42.46
CA ASP A 338 1.98 5.12 -41.85
C ASP A 338 1.09 5.75 -42.92
N ASP A 339 -0.20 5.95 -42.65
CA ASP A 339 -1.16 6.57 -43.55
C ASP A 339 -2.04 7.57 -42.77
N LYS A 340 -1.44 8.67 -42.34
CA LYS A 340 -2.11 9.72 -41.55
C LYS A 340 -2.15 11.07 -42.30
N GLY A 341 -1.55 11.15 -43.45
CA GLY A 341 -1.47 12.39 -44.25
C GLY A 341 -0.48 13.42 -43.67
N THR A 342 -0.68 14.66 -44.07
CA THR A 342 0.09 15.81 -43.55
C THR A 342 -0.70 16.47 -42.44
N LEU A 343 -0.09 16.53 -41.25
CA LEU A 343 -0.73 17.02 -40.03
C LEU A 343 -0.02 18.24 -39.45
N SER A 344 -0.76 19.15 -38.83
CA SER A 344 -0.22 20.19 -37.97
C SER A 344 0.46 19.57 -36.74
N PHE A 345 1.20 20.35 -35.96
CA PHE A 345 1.84 19.88 -34.74
C PHE A 345 0.82 19.34 -33.74
N ASP A 346 -0.27 20.08 -33.49
CA ASP A 346 -1.32 19.67 -32.56
C ASP A 346 -2.04 18.39 -33.01
N GLU A 347 -2.36 18.27 -34.32
CA GLU A 347 -2.96 17.03 -34.84
C GLU A 347 -1.97 15.86 -34.84
N SER A 348 -0.69 16.10 -35.08
CA SER A 348 0.37 15.08 -34.94
C SER A 348 0.43 14.52 -33.53
N PHE A 349 0.25 15.38 -32.52
CA PHE A 349 0.20 14.94 -31.10
C PHE A 349 -1.11 14.18 -30.84
N ALA A 350 -2.26 14.68 -31.30
CA ALA A 350 -3.57 14.07 -31.10
C ALA A 350 -3.66 12.67 -31.70
N GLN A 351 -3.13 12.49 -32.92
CA GLN A 351 -3.10 11.21 -33.64
C GLN A 351 -1.84 10.39 -33.34
N SER A 352 -0.96 10.89 -32.47
CA SER A 352 0.26 10.21 -32.06
C SER A 352 1.20 9.87 -33.22
N CYS A 353 1.45 10.80 -34.16
CA CYS A 353 2.39 10.65 -35.28
C CYS A 353 3.82 10.41 -34.75
N ASN A 354 4.46 9.33 -35.15
CA ASN A 354 5.82 9.02 -34.69
C ASN A 354 6.84 9.95 -35.33
N TYR A 355 6.75 10.14 -36.65
CA TYR A 355 7.71 10.93 -37.41
C TYR A 355 7.87 12.35 -36.90
N THR A 356 6.78 13.03 -36.54
CA THR A 356 6.82 14.38 -35.98
C THR A 356 7.76 14.49 -34.80
N PHE A 357 7.58 13.60 -33.82
CA PHE A 357 8.32 13.66 -32.56
C PHE A 357 9.76 13.18 -32.70
N THR A 358 10.01 12.20 -33.57
CA THR A 358 11.38 11.75 -33.85
C THR A 358 12.17 12.84 -34.61
N SER A 359 11.56 13.51 -35.60
CA SER A 359 12.24 14.60 -36.32
C SER A 359 12.52 15.82 -35.45
N LEU A 360 11.61 16.15 -34.50
CA LEU A 360 11.82 17.23 -33.54
C LEU A 360 12.91 16.86 -32.54
N ALA A 361 12.91 15.64 -32.03
CA ALA A 361 13.96 15.16 -31.11
C ALA A 361 15.35 15.19 -31.75
N GLU A 362 15.48 14.79 -33.03
CA GLU A 362 16.74 14.89 -33.76
C GLU A 362 17.23 16.34 -33.90
N GLN A 363 16.31 17.29 -34.14
CA GLN A 363 16.64 18.70 -34.23
C GLN A 363 17.07 19.28 -32.87
N LEU A 364 16.37 18.92 -31.81
CA LEU A 364 16.67 19.32 -30.43
C LEU A 364 18.05 18.80 -30.00
N MET A 365 18.29 17.50 -30.14
CA MET A 365 19.55 16.84 -29.75
C MET A 365 20.77 17.33 -30.55
N LYS A 366 20.57 17.87 -31.76
CA LYS A 366 21.68 18.53 -32.50
C LYS A 366 22.07 19.87 -31.90
N LYS A 367 21.18 20.56 -31.23
CA LYS A 367 21.43 21.85 -30.57
C LYS A 367 21.99 21.65 -29.19
N ASP A 368 21.40 20.73 -28.43
CA ASP A 368 21.78 20.41 -27.07
C ASP A 368 21.50 18.94 -26.77
N SER A 369 22.56 18.20 -26.40
CA SER A 369 22.46 16.76 -26.12
C SER A 369 21.80 16.42 -24.78
N SER A 370 21.59 17.39 -23.89
CA SER A 370 20.93 17.21 -22.58
C SER A 370 19.43 17.53 -22.62
N VAL A 371 18.95 18.19 -23.67
CA VAL A 371 17.60 18.80 -23.75
C VAL A 371 16.44 17.87 -23.40
N ILE A 372 16.52 16.59 -23.74
CA ILE A 372 15.46 15.61 -23.44
C ILE A 372 15.46 15.23 -21.95
N GLU A 373 16.64 15.10 -21.34
CA GLU A 373 16.80 14.83 -19.90
C GLU A 373 16.33 16.03 -19.09
N ASP A 374 16.82 17.23 -19.41
CA ASP A 374 16.47 18.47 -18.73
C ASP A 374 14.96 18.72 -18.79
N MET A 375 14.34 18.48 -19.94
CA MET A 375 12.88 18.57 -20.06
C MET A 375 12.15 17.48 -19.29
N SER A 376 12.71 16.28 -19.22
CA SER A 376 12.14 15.19 -18.38
C SER A 376 12.21 15.54 -16.91
N GLU A 377 13.30 16.14 -16.43
CA GLU A 377 13.43 16.66 -15.06
C GLU A 377 12.41 17.79 -14.79
N LYS A 378 12.30 18.78 -15.69
CA LYS A 378 11.33 19.87 -15.59
C LYS A 378 9.89 19.35 -15.48
N LEU A 379 9.60 18.19 -16.05
CA LEU A 379 8.31 17.48 -16.00
C LEU A 379 8.22 16.42 -14.90
N ALA A 380 9.17 16.35 -13.98
CA ALA A 380 9.18 15.44 -12.83
C ALA A 380 9.19 13.94 -13.20
N LEU A 381 9.96 13.54 -14.21
CA LEU A 381 10.07 12.15 -14.69
C LEU A 381 11.41 11.46 -14.40
N THR A 382 12.39 12.13 -13.80
CA THR A 382 13.74 11.59 -13.58
C THR A 382 14.07 11.43 -12.11
N ASP A 383 13.36 12.14 -11.23
CA ASP A 383 13.50 12.06 -9.80
C ASP A 383 12.31 11.34 -9.19
N ARG A 384 12.50 10.74 -8.01
CA ARG A 384 11.37 10.21 -7.27
C ARG A 384 10.32 11.29 -7.05
N ALA A 385 9.07 10.97 -7.34
CA ALA A 385 7.95 11.89 -7.18
C ALA A 385 7.48 11.96 -5.73
N GLY A 386 7.66 10.88 -4.94
CA GLY A 386 7.16 10.73 -3.59
C GLY A 386 7.75 11.72 -2.59
N TRP A 387 6.96 12.03 -1.57
CA TRP A 387 7.36 12.93 -0.50
C TRP A 387 8.61 12.42 0.25
N GLU A 388 9.62 13.26 0.34
CA GLU A 388 10.83 13.02 1.14
C GLU A 388 11.18 14.24 1.99
N GLY A 389 11.72 14.00 3.19
CA GLY A 389 12.08 15.09 4.10
C GLY A 389 12.56 14.57 5.44
N LYS A 390 12.71 15.50 6.39
CA LYS A 390 13.11 15.17 7.76
C LYS A 390 11.90 14.73 8.59
N LEU A 391 12.04 13.60 9.29
CA LEU A 391 11.08 13.11 10.25
C LEU A 391 11.82 12.62 11.51
N TYR A 392 11.68 13.34 12.63
CA TYR A 392 12.41 13.06 13.87
C TYR A 392 13.93 12.91 13.66
N HIS A 393 14.48 11.73 13.90
CA HIS A 393 15.90 11.41 13.74
C HIS A 393 16.29 11.03 12.31
N GLU A 394 15.31 10.72 11.44
CA GLU A 394 15.56 10.44 10.03
C GLU A 394 15.64 11.75 9.22
N THR A 395 16.74 11.94 8.51
CA THR A 395 17.00 13.15 7.70
C THR A 395 16.50 13.03 6.27
N ASP A 396 16.32 11.80 5.78
CA ASP A 396 15.92 11.45 4.42
C ASP A 396 14.74 10.47 4.41
N PHE A 397 13.80 10.66 5.34
CA PHE A 397 12.56 9.88 5.41
C PHE A 397 11.79 9.99 4.10
N ARG A 398 11.30 8.85 3.61
CA ARG A 398 10.52 8.74 2.36
C ARG A 398 9.23 7.99 2.61
N GLN A 399 8.10 8.61 2.26
CA GLN A 399 6.81 7.96 2.42
C GLN A 399 6.68 6.70 1.55
N LEU A 400 7.27 6.70 0.35
CA LEU A 400 7.28 5.58 -0.59
C LEU A 400 8.71 5.02 -0.73
N TYR A 401 9.20 4.29 0.26
CA TYR A 401 10.58 3.82 0.34
C TYR A 401 11.04 2.99 -0.87
N ASN A 402 10.13 2.27 -1.52
CA ASN A 402 10.40 1.38 -2.65
C ASN A 402 10.15 2.02 -4.02
N GLU A 403 9.83 3.32 -4.07
CA GLU A 403 9.73 4.07 -5.31
C GLU A 403 11.07 4.12 -6.04
N LYS A 404 11.05 3.88 -7.33
CA LYS A 404 12.21 3.98 -8.22
C LYS A 404 12.08 5.19 -9.11
N SER A 405 13.21 5.78 -9.49
CA SER A 405 13.26 6.92 -10.42
C SER A 405 13.17 6.47 -11.87
N GLY A 406 12.66 7.33 -12.72
CA GLY A 406 12.69 7.17 -14.17
C GLY A 406 14.12 7.20 -14.73
N VAL A 407 14.27 6.61 -15.92
CA VAL A 407 15.54 6.58 -16.68
C VAL A 407 15.22 6.96 -18.12
N ILE A 408 15.98 7.89 -18.67
CA ILE A 408 15.79 8.36 -20.05
C ILE A 408 16.78 7.69 -21.00
N TRP A 409 18.05 7.67 -20.65
CA TRP A 409 19.11 7.05 -21.44
C TRP A 409 19.73 5.88 -20.68
N GLY A 410 20.03 4.79 -21.37
CA GLY A 410 20.74 3.66 -20.79
C GLY A 410 22.25 3.75 -20.97
N ASP A 411 22.70 4.48 -21.99
CA ASP A 411 24.12 4.75 -22.32
C ASP A 411 24.22 6.16 -22.91
N GLU A 412 25.21 6.92 -22.50
CA GLU A 412 25.52 8.27 -23.04
C GLU A 412 25.76 8.27 -24.55
N LYS A 413 26.33 7.19 -25.10
CA LYS A 413 26.57 7.03 -26.55
C LYS A 413 25.28 7.05 -27.36
N ASP A 414 24.16 6.64 -26.77
CA ASP A 414 22.84 6.63 -27.44
C ASP A 414 22.38 8.02 -27.83
N LYS A 415 22.83 9.07 -27.13
CA LYS A 415 22.53 10.48 -27.42
C LYS A 415 23.03 10.96 -28.79
N SER A 416 24.05 10.29 -29.37
CA SER A 416 24.60 10.59 -30.69
C SER A 416 24.08 9.66 -31.80
N VAL A 417 23.29 8.63 -31.45
CA VAL A 417 22.83 7.62 -32.42
C VAL A 417 21.41 7.96 -32.87
N LYS A 418 21.24 8.33 -34.14
CA LYS A 418 19.95 8.73 -34.72
C LYS A 418 18.81 7.76 -34.42
N LYS A 419 19.03 6.44 -34.59
CA LYS A 419 18.00 5.41 -34.27
C LYS A 419 17.67 5.35 -32.78
N ALA A 420 18.63 5.57 -31.90
CA ALA A 420 18.39 5.62 -30.46
C ALA A 420 17.57 6.85 -30.08
N ILE A 421 17.91 8.03 -30.61
CA ILE A 421 17.15 9.27 -30.42
C ILE A 421 15.71 9.08 -30.88
N ALA A 422 15.50 8.50 -32.07
CA ALA A 422 14.16 8.25 -32.61
C ALA A 422 13.32 7.33 -31.70
N GLN A 423 13.91 6.27 -31.18
CA GLN A 423 13.20 5.36 -30.26
C GLN A 423 12.94 6.01 -28.89
N THR A 424 13.90 6.77 -28.36
CA THR A 424 13.75 7.53 -27.11
C THR A 424 12.62 8.55 -27.24
N ALA A 425 12.55 9.27 -28.37
CA ALA A 425 11.50 10.27 -28.61
C ALA A 425 10.06 9.72 -28.54
N ILE A 426 9.89 8.44 -28.79
CA ILE A 426 8.58 7.77 -28.71
C ILE A 426 8.42 6.91 -27.44
N GLY A 427 9.30 7.09 -26.45
CA GLY A 427 9.24 6.39 -25.16
C GLY A 427 9.56 4.90 -25.24
N GLN A 428 10.48 4.53 -26.13
CA GLN A 428 10.99 3.16 -26.31
C GLN A 428 12.46 3.06 -25.89
N LYS A 429 13.12 1.99 -26.27
CA LYS A 429 14.51 1.67 -25.99
C LYS A 429 14.79 1.60 -24.48
N ASN A 430 15.37 2.64 -23.90
CA ASN A 430 15.77 2.65 -22.49
C ASN A 430 14.91 3.58 -21.62
N VAL A 431 14.01 4.35 -22.24
CA VAL A 431 13.10 5.23 -21.51
C VAL A 431 12.15 4.42 -20.65
N LYS A 432 12.25 4.59 -19.35
CA LYS A 432 11.33 3.99 -18.37
C LYS A 432 10.98 5.01 -17.32
N VAL A 433 9.69 5.12 -17.02
CA VAL A 433 9.13 6.02 -16.00
C VAL A 433 8.09 5.28 -15.18
N THR A 434 7.88 5.68 -13.93
CA THR A 434 6.82 5.08 -13.12
C THR A 434 5.47 5.68 -13.46
N PRO A 435 4.37 4.94 -13.31
CA PRO A 435 3.03 5.52 -13.44
C PRO A 435 2.77 6.67 -12.48
N LEU A 436 3.39 6.67 -11.30
CA LEU A 436 3.31 7.76 -10.32
C LEU A 436 3.97 9.04 -10.85
N GLU A 437 5.18 8.94 -11.43
CA GLU A 437 5.85 10.08 -12.08
C GLU A 437 5.01 10.62 -13.25
N VAL A 438 4.44 9.75 -14.06
CA VAL A 438 3.56 10.16 -15.17
C VAL A 438 2.29 10.87 -14.68
N ALA A 439 1.69 10.40 -13.58
CA ALA A 439 0.54 11.08 -12.97
C ALA A 439 0.95 12.47 -12.43
N ASN A 440 2.13 12.57 -11.81
CA ASN A 440 2.65 13.84 -11.33
C ASN A 440 3.04 14.79 -12.47
N MET A 441 3.55 14.27 -13.60
CA MET A 441 3.76 15.05 -14.83
C MET A 441 2.44 15.66 -15.33
N MET A 442 1.37 14.87 -15.41
CA MET A 442 0.04 15.36 -15.80
C MET A 442 -0.49 16.42 -14.83
N ALA A 443 -0.31 16.22 -13.53
CA ALA A 443 -0.65 17.19 -12.51
C ALA A 443 0.19 18.48 -12.64
N THR A 444 1.49 18.37 -12.91
CA THR A 444 2.41 19.50 -13.14
C THR A 444 1.97 20.34 -14.34
N ILE A 445 1.66 19.71 -15.47
CA ILE A 445 1.14 20.41 -16.66
C ILE A 445 -0.19 21.09 -16.33
N ALA A 446 -1.09 20.39 -15.67
CA ALA A 446 -2.42 20.91 -15.32
C ALA A 446 -2.36 22.12 -14.36
N ARG A 447 -1.36 22.18 -13.45
CA ARG A 447 -1.09 23.31 -12.53
C ARG A 447 -0.36 24.49 -13.18
N GLY A 448 -0.03 24.45 -14.45
CA GLY A 448 0.70 25.54 -15.11
C GLY A 448 2.23 25.46 -14.97
N GLY A 449 2.76 24.27 -14.73
CA GLY A 449 4.18 23.95 -14.68
C GLY A 449 4.76 23.72 -13.27
N GLU A 450 4.03 24.04 -12.21
CA GLU A 450 4.54 23.84 -10.84
C GLU A 450 4.62 22.34 -10.49
N LYS A 451 5.83 21.82 -10.27
CA LYS A 451 6.05 20.43 -9.86
C LYS A 451 6.07 20.30 -8.32
N ARG A 452 5.36 19.31 -7.80
CA ARG A 452 5.25 19.04 -6.36
C ARG A 452 5.60 17.60 -6.03
N GLN A 453 6.04 17.37 -4.80
CA GLN A 453 6.20 16.03 -4.27
C GLN A 453 4.82 15.38 -4.03
N VAL A 454 4.72 14.10 -4.34
CA VAL A 454 3.50 13.32 -4.18
C VAL A 454 3.39 12.80 -2.76
N LYS A 455 2.35 13.18 -2.03
CA LYS A 455 2.05 12.69 -0.69
C LYS A 455 1.11 11.50 -0.72
N ILE A 456 1.35 10.56 0.19
CA ILE A 456 0.42 9.46 0.47
C ILE A 456 0.04 9.39 1.95
N ALA A 457 0.86 9.94 2.85
CA ALA A 457 0.52 10.16 4.25
C ALA A 457 0.40 11.67 4.51
N GLU A 458 -0.66 12.05 5.23
CA GLU A 458 -0.93 13.44 5.58
C GLU A 458 -0.49 13.77 7.00
N GLN A 459 -0.77 12.87 7.94
CA GLN A 459 -0.50 13.06 9.36
C GLN A 459 -0.15 11.75 10.05
N ILE A 460 0.58 11.85 11.15
CA ILE A 460 0.65 10.82 12.19
C ILE A 460 -0.13 11.38 13.38
N GLU A 461 -1.10 10.61 13.87
CA GLU A 461 -2.03 11.03 14.91
C GLU A 461 -1.97 10.07 16.10
N TYR A 462 -2.23 10.59 17.30
CA TYR A 462 -2.58 9.76 18.43
C TYR A 462 -3.99 9.18 18.23
N LYS A 463 -4.30 8.10 18.94
CA LYS A 463 -5.61 7.41 18.88
C LYS A 463 -6.81 8.33 19.15
N ASN A 464 -6.61 9.38 19.92
CA ASN A 464 -7.63 10.39 20.21
C ASN A 464 -7.81 11.45 19.11
N GLY A 465 -7.09 11.34 17.99
CA GLY A 465 -7.12 12.29 16.87
C GLY A 465 -6.20 13.51 17.04
N THR A 466 -5.43 13.61 18.12
CA THR A 466 -4.44 14.69 18.26
C THR A 466 -3.28 14.45 17.30
N THR A 467 -2.92 15.45 16.51
CA THR A 467 -1.83 15.36 15.53
C THR A 467 -0.47 15.33 16.22
N LEU A 468 0.34 14.33 15.91
CA LEU A 468 1.74 14.23 16.29
C LEU A 468 2.66 14.87 15.24
N VAL A 469 2.42 14.55 13.95
CA VAL A 469 3.19 15.05 12.81
C VAL A 469 2.25 15.40 11.67
N THR A 470 2.55 16.49 10.94
CA THR A 470 1.90 16.85 9.67
C THR A 470 2.93 16.87 8.54
N PHE A 471 2.67 16.16 7.46
CA PHE A 471 3.47 16.18 6.24
C PHE A 471 3.00 17.34 5.35
N LYS A 472 3.79 18.42 5.32
CA LYS A 472 3.46 19.61 4.52
C LYS A 472 3.68 19.35 3.03
N ASP A 473 2.91 20.05 2.20
CA ASP A 473 3.14 20.09 0.76
C ASP A 473 4.52 20.67 0.45
N GLN A 474 5.23 20.02 -0.46
CA GLN A 474 6.57 20.44 -0.87
C GLN A 474 6.67 20.49 -2.39
N LYS A 475 7.44 21.46 -2.89
CA LYS A 475 7.81 21.50 -4.30
C LYS A 475 8.96 20.53 -4.56
N LEU A 476 8.95 19.88 -5.71
CA LEU A 476 10.12 19.20 -6.21
C LEU A 476 11.21 20.23 -6.56
N LYS A 477 12.44 19.85 -6.34
CA LYS A 477 13.61 20.69 -6.67
C LYS A 477 13.82 20.83 -8.18
N GLY A 478 14.74 21.69 -8.60
CA GLY A 478 15.10 21.91 -9.98
C GLY A 478 14.16 22.85 -10.73
N GLU A 479 14.42 23.02 -12.01
CA GLU A 479 13.64 23.89 -12.89
C GLU A 479 12.27 23.31 -13.21
N THR A 480 11.37 24.16 -13.69
CA THR A 480 10.00 23.81 -14.12
C THR A 480 9.79 24.29 -15.56
N ILE A 481 8.81 23.69 -16.24
CA ILE A 481 8.43 24.18 -17.57
C ILE A 481 7.80 25.58 -17.49
N ASP A 482 7.97 26.37 -18.55
CA ASP A 482 7.37 27.67 -18.66
C ASP A 482 5.82 27.61 -18.66
N LYS A 483 5.19 28.65 -18.13
CA LYS A 483 3.73 28.76 -18.12
C LYS A 483 3.13 28.68 -19.53
N TYR A 484 3.79 29.29 -20.51
CA TYR A 484 3.36 29.22 -21.92
C TYR A 484 3.42 27.78 -22.44
N THR A 485 4.54 27.08 -22.21
CA THR A 485 4.71 25.67 -22.58
C THR A 485 3.64 24.79 -21.95
N SER A 486 3.38 25.00 -20.65
CA SER A 486 2.29 24.30 -19.96
C SER A 486 0.93 24.53 -20.62
N GLN A 487 0.58 25.79 -20.94
CA GLN A 487 -0.68 26.11 -21.62
C GLN A 487 -0.81 25.48 -23.00
N GLN A 488 0.28 25.44 -23.78
CA GLN A 488 0.26 24.76 -25.09
C GLN A 488 0.07 23.24 -24.91
N LEU A 489 0.77 22.62 -23.94
CA LEU A 489 0.57 21.19 -23.63
C LEU A 489 -0.86 20.88 -23.19
N GLN A 490 -1.47 21.74 -22.36
CA GLN A 490 -2.89 21.59 -21.98
C GLN A 490 -3.81 21.58 -23.20
N LYS A 491 -3.62 22.49 -24.16
CA LYS A 491 -4.37 22.52 -25.41
C LYS A 491 -4.15 21.23 -26.22
N MET A 492 -2.90 20.80 -26.37
CA MET A 492 -2.57 19.60 -27.14
C MET A 492 -3.14 18.34 -26.49
N LEU A 493 -3.09 18.21 -25.14
CA LEU A 493 -3.67 17.10 -24.40
C LEU A 493 -5.21 17.06 -24.53
N ARG A 494 -5.88 18.23 -24.55
CA ARG A 494 -7.32 18.31 -24.86
C ARG A 494 -7.60 17.87 -26.29
N ARG A 495 -6.75 18.28 -27.24
CA ARG A 495 -6.92 17.92 -28.67
C ARG A 495 -6.90 16.42 -28.91
N VAL A 496 -6.16 15.63 -28.09
CA VAL A 496 -6.18 14.15 -28.13
C VAL A 496 -7.59 13.58 -27.92
N VAL A 497 -8.43 14.25 -27.14
CA VAL A 497 -9.82 13.85 -26.88
C VAL A 497 -10.80 14.54 -27.85
N GLU A 498 -10.62 15.82 -28.12
CA GLU A 498 -11.55 16.63 -28.92
C GLU A 498 -11.46 16.38 -30.43
N SER A 499 -10.27 15.95 -30.93
CA SER A 499 -10.12 15.67 -32.37
C SER A 499 -10.91 14.42 -32.78
N PRO A 500 -11.64 14.47 -33.90
CA PRO A 500 -12.35 13.30 -34.45
C PRO A 500 -11.42 12.09 -34.71
N SER A 501 -10.15 12.36 -35.04
CA SER A 501 -9.12 11.35 -35.27
C SER A 501 -8.20 11.17 -34.05
N GLY A 502 -8.49 11.81 -32.91
CA GLY A 502 -7.71 11.73 -31.68
C GLY A 502 -7.81 10.37 -31.04
N THR A 503 -6.70 9.92 -30.41
CA THR A 503 -6.61 8.60 -29.78
C THR A 503 -7.43 8.48 -28.51
N GLY A 504 -7.90 9.59 -27.95
CA GLY A 504 -8.74 9.68 -26.75
C GLY A 504 -10.20 10.07 -27.04
N ARG A 505 -10.64 10.12 -28.31
CA ARG A 505 -12.00 10.59 -28.68
C ARG A 505 -13.15 9.89 -27.95
N ARG A 506 -12.94 8.68 -27.46
CA ARG A 506 -13.92 7.93 -26.66
C ARG A 506 -14.33 8.64 -25.36
N PHE A 507 -13.52 9.56 -24.84
CA PHE A 507 -13.79 10.26 -23.59
C PHE A 507 -14.68 11.49 -23.72
N GLN A 508 -15.15 11.83 -24.93
CA GLN A 508 -16.03 12.97 -25.15
C GLN A 508 -17.40 12.83 -24.48
N ASP A 509 -17.85 11.58 -24.25
CA ASP A 509 -19.14 11.26 -23.62
C ASP A 509 -19.09 11.24 -22.07
N LEU A 510 -17.93 11.52 -21.48
CA LEU A 510 -17.78 11.54 -20.04
C LEU A 510 -18.42 12.79 -19.42
N PRO A 511 -18.88 12.71 -18.15
CA PRO A 511 -19.44 13.85 -17.43
C PRO A 511 -18.42 14.95 -17.14
N TYR A 512 -17.12 14.62 -17.18
CA TYR A 512 -16.01 15.56 -17.11
C TYR A 512 -15.31 15.69 -18.45
N THR A 513 -14.90 16.90 -18.81
CA THR A 513 -13.94 17.09 -19.89
C THR A 513 -12.61 16.46 -19.53
N VAL A 514 -11.98 15.77 -20.49
CA VAL A 514 -10.72 15.04 -20.27
C VAL A 514 -9.63 15.62 -21.18
N ALA A 515 -8.44 15.74 -20.64
CA ALA A 515 -7.22 16.00 -21.38
C ALA A 515 -6.21 14.88 -21.10
N GLY A 516 -5.55 14.33 -22.11
CA GLY A 516 -4.64 13.21 -21.86
C GLY A 516 -3.90 12.71 -23.09
N LYS A 517 -3.08 11.68 -22.90
CA LYS A 517 -2.28 11.05 -23.95
C LYS A 517 -2.29 9.54 -23.81
N SER A 518 -2.54 8.84 -24.91
CA SER A 518 -2.37 7.39 -25.01
C SER A 518 -0.90 7.03 -25.20
N GLY A 519 -0.52 5.85 -24.70
CA GLY A 519 0.80 5.26 -24.87
C GLY A 519 0.74 3.80 -25.32
N THR A 520 1.67 3.42 -26.16
CA THR A 520 1.89 2.02 -26.55
C THR A 520 3.39 1.82 -26.67
N ALA A 521 3.94 0.86 -25.92
CA ALA A 521 5.32 0.48 -25.99
C ALA A 521 5.46 -1.03 -26.18
N GLN A 522 6.40 -1.45 -27.05
CA GLN A 522 6.75 -2.87 -27.20
C GLN A 522 7.58 -3.32 -26.00
N THR A 523 7.28 -4.51 -25.47
CA THR A 523 8.03 -5.06 -24.33
C THR A 523 9.24 -5.88 -24.76
N GLY A 524 9.33 -6.25 -26.04
CA GLY A 524 10.27 -7.25 -26.56
C GLY A 524 9.92 -8.68 -26.18
N LYS A 525 8.78 -8.92 -25.51
CA LYS A 525 8.28 -10.24 -25.12
C LYS A 525 7.22 -10.72 -26.11
N LEU A 526 7.05 -12.05 -26.16
CA LEU A 526 5.97 -12.71 -26.89
C LEU A 526 5.03 -13.41 -25.93
N SER A 527 3.74 -13.48 -26.30
CA SER A 527 2.75 -14.33 -25.64
C SER A 527 3.03 -15.82 -25.89
N LYS A 528 2.26 -16.70 -25.26
CA LYS A 528 2.31 -18.14 -25.55
C LYS A 528 1.94 -18.44 -27.01
N GLU A 529 1.08 -17.64 -27.60
CA GLU A 529 0.61 -17.70 -28.99
C GLU A 529 1.57 -16.97 -29.96
N LYS A 530 2.76 -16.54 -29.48
CA LYS A 530 3.79 -15.78 -30.22
C LYS A 530 3.36 -14.39 -30.70
N GLU A 531 2.35 -13.79 -30.08
CA GLU A 531 1.96 -12.41 -30.32
C GLU A 531 2.89 -11.43 -29.57
N THR A 532 3.23 -10.30 -30.20
CA THR A 532 4.00 -9.24 -29.53
C THR A 532 3.21 -8.66 -28.36
N LEU A 533 3.86 -8.55 -27.21
CA LEU A 533 3.28 -7.96 -26.01
C LEU A 533 3.67 -6.48 -25.88
N TYR A 534 2.72 -5.71 -25.40
CA TYR A 534 2.83 -4.26 -25.25
C TYR A 534 2.53 -3.79 -23.84
N GLU A 535 3.15 -2.66 -23.47
CA GLU A 535 2.70 -1.82 -22.36
C GLU A 535 1.75 -0.77 -22.94
N LYS A 536 0.51 -0.76 -22.48
CA LYS A 536 -0.53 0.18 -22.92
C LYS A 536 -0.83 1.16 -21.81
N TRP A 537 -0.92 2.45 -22.17
CA TRP A 537 -1.12 3.55 -21.25
C TRP A 537 -2.25 4.45 -21.69
N PHE A 538 -2.94 5.01 -20.72
CA PHE A 538 -3.62 6.29 -20.87
C PHE A 538 -3.31 7.15 -19.64
N ALA A 539 -2.78 8.34 -19.87
CA ALA A 539 -2.41 9.30 -18.83
C ALA A 539 -3.11 10.63 -19.12
N GLY A 540 -3.77 11.20 -18.12
CA GLY A 540 -4.51 12.43 -18.34
C GLY A 540 -4.99 13.08 -17.05
N TYR A 541 -5.79 14.14 -17.21
CA TYR A 541 -6.42 14.84 -16.08
C TYR A 541 -7.84 15.26 -16.42
N PHE A 542 -8.63 15.45 -15.39
CA PHE A 542 -10.03 15.87 -15.48
C PHE A 542 -10.48 16.63 -14.23
N PRO A 543 -11.52 17.52 -14.30
CA PRO A 543 -12.03 18.12 -15.53
C PRO A 543 -10.93 18.92 -16.25
N ALA A 544 -10.89 18.91 -17.59
CA ALA A 544 -9.85 19.63 -18.33
C ALA A 544 -9.95 21.16 -18.19
N ASP A 545 -11.17 21.70 -17.94
CA ASP A 545 -11.42 23.14 -17.79
C ASP A 545 -10.99 23.69 -16.43
N LYS A 546 -11.17 22.89 -15.37
CA LYS A 546 -10.76 23.16 -13.98
C LYS A 546 -10.09 21.92 -13.43
N PRO A 547 -8.82 21.70 -13.74
CA PRO A 547 -8.14 20.47 -13.41
C PRO A 547 -8.16 20.16 -11.91
N LYS A 548 -8.67 18.96 -11.55
CA LYS A 548 -8.77 18.50 -10.18
C LYS A 548 -8.07 17.17 -9.96
N TYR A 549 -8.14 16.26 -10.92
CA TYR A 549 -7.64 14.91 -10.82
C TYR A 549 -6.69 14.56 -11.96
N ALA A 550 -5.52 14.01 -11.65
CA ALA A 550 -4.61 13.38 -12.62
C ALA A 550 -4.68 11.86 -12.49
N LEU A 551 -4.99 11.17 -13.57
CA LEU A 551 -5.19 9.72 -13.61
C LEU A 551 -4.27 9.08 -14.63
N VAL A 552 -3.61 8.00 -14.24
CA VAL A 552 -2.87 7.11 -15.13
C VAL A 552 -3.42 5.70 -15.00
N VAL A 553 -3.61 5.06 -16.16
CA VAL A 553 -3.93 3.64 -16.27
C VAL A 553 -2.87 2.95 -17.11
N LEU A 554 -2.34 1.84 -16.60
CA LEU A 554 -1.35 0.99 -17.23
C LEU A 554 -1.89 -0.43 -17.35
N HIS A 555 -1.86 -1.00 -18.58
CA HIS A 555 -2.12 -2.42 -18.84
C HIS A 555 -0.86 -3.04 -19.43
N MET A 556 -0.27 -3.97 -18.70
CA MET A 556 1.04 -4.55 -18.99
C MET A 556 0.93 -5.90 -19.70
N ASP A 557 1.99 -6.23 -20.44
CA ASP A 557 2.17 -7.53 -21.12
C ASP A 557 0.89 -7.96 -21.89
N THR A 558 0.27 -7.05 -22.64
CA THR A 558 -0.98 -7.31 -23.37
C THR A 558 -0.78 -7.35 -24.88
N PRO A 559 -1.45 -8.25 -25.63
CA PRO A 559 -1.51 -8.19 -27.10
C PRO A 559 -2.10 -6.86 -27.60
N GLY A 560 -1.74 -6.45 -28.81
CA GLY A 560 -2.01 -5.10 -29.33
C GLY A 560 -3.48 -4.69 -29.40
N ASP A 561 -4.38 -5.63 -29.65
CA ASP A 561 -5.84 -5.45 -29.80
C ASP A 561 -6.62 -5.54 -28.47
N LYS A 562 -6.00 -6.05 -27.40
CA LYS A 562 -6.64 -6.36 -26.11
C LYS A 562 -6.40 -5.27 -25.03
N ALA A 563 -6.20 -4.01 -25.43
CA ALA A 563 -5.94 -2.92 -24.49
C ALA A 563 -7.19 -2.52 -23.71
N LEU A 564 -7.08 -2.51 -22.37
CA LEU A 564 -8.16 -2.14 -21.45
C LEU A 564 -8.01 -0.70 -20.90
N THR A 565 -6.92 -0.01 -21.21
CA THR A 565 -6.59 1.30 -20.60
C THR A 565 -7.68 2.35 -20.79
N ASN A 566 -8.25 2.45 -21.99
CA ASN A 566 -9.30 3.43 -22.25
C ASN A 566 -10.62 3.09 -21.53
N SER A 567 -10.99 1.79 -21.43
CA SER A 567 -12.20 1.36 -20.72
C SER A 567 -12.04 1.60 -19.23
N VAL A 568 -10.92 1.20 -18.66
CA VAL A 568 -10.62 1.39 -17.23
C VAL A 568 -10.57 2.89 -16.89
N PHE A 569 -9.90 3.71 -17.69
CA PHE A 569 -9.84 5.17 -17.48
C PHE A 569 -11.26 5.79 -17.52
N TYR A 570 -12.06 5.41 -18.50
CA TYR A 570 -13.44 5.88 -18.66
C TYR A 570 -14.29 5.56 -17.42
N ASP A 571 -14.26 4.30 -16.98
CA ASP A 571 -15.06 3.85 -15.85
C ASP A 571 -14.60 4.46 -14.52
N ILE A 572 -13.29 4.64 -14.32
CA ILE A 572 -12.76 5.33 -13.11
C ILE A 572 -13.26 6.79 -13.09
N VAL A 573 -13.17 7.54 -14.21
CA VAL A 573 -13.65 8.93 -14.28
C VAL A 573 -15.14 9.01 -13.96
N LYS A 574 -15.94 8.07 -14.49
CA LYS A 574 -17.37 7.99 -14.21
C LYS A 574 -17.66 7.71 -12.73
N LYS A 575 -16.95 6.75 -12.13
CA LYS A 575 -17.09 6.41 -10.72
C LYS A 575 -16.68 7.56 -9.80
N VAL A 576 -15.60 8.27 -10.12
CA VAL A 576 -15.18 9.45 -9.34
C VAL A 576 -16.26 10.53 -9.37
N HIS A 577 -16.88 10.76 -10.51
CA HIS A 577 -17.99 11.71 -10.65
C HIS A 577 -19.21 11.27 -9.80
N GLU A 578 -19.59 10.00 -9.84
CA GLU A 578 -20.69 9.44 -9.02
C GLU A 578 -20.42 9.63 -7.51
N ILE A 579 -19.17 9.38 -7.08
CA ILE A 579 -18.77 9.57 -5.68
C ILE A 579 -18.88 11.04 -5.27
N GLU A 580 -18.43 11.98 -6.11
CA GLU A 580 -18.52 13.41 -5.79
C GLU A 580 -19.96 13.92 -5.68
N ILE A 581 -20.87 13.41 -6.52
CA ILE A 581 -22.30 13.77 -6.44
C ILE A 581 -22.91 13.28 -5.14
N ASN A 582 -22.57 12.05 -4.72
CA ASN A 582 -23.11 11.43 -3.52
C ASN A 582 -22.54 12.03 -2.20
N GLN A 583 -21.45 12.79 -2.28
CA GLN A 583 -20.83 13.48 -1.14
C GLN A 583 -21.32 14.92 -0.96
N LYS A 584 -22.01 15.48 -1.96
CA LYS A 584 -22.66 16.80 -1.90
C LYS A 584 -24.08 16.70 -1.34
#